data_2f3486f4f31a586424625dc5635b4253
#
_entry.id   2f3486f4f31a586424625dc5635b4253
#
_cell.length_a   1.000
_cell.length_b   1.000
_cell.length_c   1.000
_cell.angle_alpha   90.00
_cell.angle_beta   90.00
_cell.angle_gamma   90.00
#
_symmetry.space_group_name_H-M   'P 1'
#
loop_
_entity.id
_entity.type
_entity.pdbx_description
1 polymer ?
#
loop_
_entity_poly.entity_id
_entity_poly.type
_entity_poly.pdbx_seq_one_letter_code
_entity_poly.pdbx_strand_id
1 'polypeptide(L)'
;ILNCTTVLRRCGTENEVERLNILVIDGQGGGLGRQIVAAVRQDWPAVPIMAVGSNSAASNAMLRAGATQAATGENAVVVACRKADVIIGPLGIVLADAMLGEITPKMAEAVGRSDAVRILIPVNFCNTLVAGVPDRPMSQLIQDAMASLRHVLEKRGEAGDVQQ
;
A
#
# COMPACT_ATOMS: atom_id res chain seq x y z
N ILE A 1 32.22 -20.34 24.10
CA ILE A 1 30.75 -20.51 23.89
C ILE A 1 30.17 -19.11 23.88
N LEU A 2 30.15 -18.48 22.71
CA LEU A 2 29.57 -17.15 22.49
C LEU A 2 28.13 -17.33 22.00
N ASN A 3 27.19 -16.95 22.86
CA ASN A 3 25.79 -16.85 22.53
C ASN A 3 25.59 -15.76 21.46
N CYS A 4 25.30 -16.18 20.23
CA CYS A 4 24.88 -15.31 19.16
C CYS A 4 23.37 -14.99 19.36
N THR A 5 23.07 -14.13 20.30
CA THR A 5 21.75 -13.50 20.37
C THR A 5 21.78 -12.34 19.39
N THR A 6 21.44 -12.62 18.15
CA THR A 6 21.22 -11.61 17.11
C THR A 6 20.11 -10.68 17.61
N VAL A 7 20.52 -9.50 18.02
CA VAL A 7 19.61 -8.38 18.29
C VAL A 7 18.95 -8.02 16.96
N LEU A 8 17.78 -8.58 16.73
CA LEU A 8 16.81 -7.99 15.80
C LEU A 8 16.49 -6.60 16.38
N ARG A 9 17.14 -5.57 15.87
CA ARG A 9 16.71 -4.19 16.11
C ARG A 9 15.28 -4.11 15.60
N ARG A 10 14.34 -4.05 16.53
CA ARG A 10 12.92 -3.82 16.26
C ARG A 10 12.83 -2.47 15.57
N CYS A 11 12.47 -2.50 14.33
CA CYS A 11 12.16 -1.37 13.50
C CYS A 11 10.90 -0.68 14.06
N GLY A 12 11.02 0.53 14.59
CA GLY A 12 9.94 1.28 15.20
C GLY A 12 9.40 0.63 16.49
N THR A 13 8.93 1.39 17.44
CA THR A 13 8.18 0.80 18.55
C THR A 13 6.87 0.21 18.02
N GLU A 14 6.43 -0.94 18.49
CA GLU A 14 5.15 -1.58 18.09
C GLU A 14 4.00 -0.57 18.13
N ASN A 15 4.02 0.37 19.05
CA ASN A 15 3.04 1.47 19.20
C ASN A 15 3.02 2.47 18.03
N GLU A 16 4.11 2.70 17.31
CA GLU A 16 4.14 3.67 16.20
C GLU A 16 3.63 3.06 14.90
N VAL A 17 3.95 1.80 14.66
CA VAL A 17 3.46 1.05 13.50
C VAL A 17 1.94 0.86 13.57
N GLU A 18 1.39 0.62 14.76
CA GLU A 18 -0.05 0.49 14.99
C GLU A 18 -0.84 1.79 14.79
N ARG A 19 -0.18 2.95 14.77
CA ARG A 19 -0.81 4.25 14.51
C ARG A 19 -0.84 4.64 13.04
N LEU A 20 -0.13 3.92 12.18
CA LEU A 20 -0.07 4.23 10.75
C LEU A 20 -1.32 3.72 10.02
N ASN A 21 -1.91 4.60 9.22
CA ASN A 21 -3.03 4.26 8.36
C ASN A 21 -2.50 3.85 6.97
N ILE A 22 -2.42 2.55 6.73
CA ILE A 22 -2.07 2.02 5.41
C ILE A 22 -3.33 1.94 4.56
N LEU A 23 -3.32 2.59 3.41
CA LEU A 23 -4.37 2.53 2.40
C LEU A 23 -3.90 1.68 1.23
N VAL A 24 -4.65 0.63 0.93
CA VAL A 24 -4.44 -0.18 -0.28
C VAL A 24 -5.56 0.12 -1.27
N ILE A 25 -5.20 0.53 -2.48
CA ILE A 25 -6.16 0.83 -3.55
C ILE A 25 -5.91 -0.15 -4.70
N ASP A 26 -6.98 -0.77 -5.21
CA ASP A 26 -6.91 -1.66 -6.38
C ASP A 26 -8.24 -1.60 -7.16
N GLY A 27 -8.23 -2.16 -8.35
CA GLY A 27 -9.38 -2.26 -9.24
C GLY A 27 -9.53 -3.65 -9.84
N GLN A 28 -10.37 -3.76 -10.87
CA GLN A 28 -10.68 -5.00 -11.58
C GLN A 28 -11.04 -6.15 -10.62
N GLY A 29 -10.32 -7.27 -10.67
CA GLY A 29 -10.56 -8.41 -9.78
C GLY A 29 -9.92 -8.32 -8.39
N GLY A 30 -9.20 -7.22 -8.08
CA GLY A 30 -8.54 -7.04 -6.79
C GLY A 30 -7.37 -8.00 -6.52
N GLY A 31 -6.81 -8.59 -7.56
CA GLY A 31 -5.80 -9.64 -7.44
C GLY A 31 -4.49 -9.14 -6.85
N LEU A 32 -4.05 -7.94 -7.24
CA LEU A 32 -2.85 -7.30 -6.70
C LEU A 32 -3.10 -6.77 -5.28
N GLY A 33 -4.19 -6.03 -5.08
CA GLY A 33 -4.55 -5.49 -3.76
C GLY A 33 -4.68 -6.58 -2.70
N ARG A 34 -5.28 -7.73 -3.06
CA ARG A 34 -5.36 -8.91 -2.19
C ARG A 34 -3.99 -9.40 -1.76
N GLN A 35 -3.03 -9.48 -2.69
CA GLN A 35 -1.67 -9.95 -2.40
C GLN A 35 -0.91 -8.94 -1.54
N ILE A 36 -1.08 -7.63 -1.80
CA ILE A 36 -0.50 -6.56 -0.98
C ILE A 36 -1.03 -6.65 0.46
N VAL A 37 -2.34 -6.73 0.64
CA VAL A 37 -2.96 -6.83 1.97
C VAL A 37 -2.46 -8.06 2.72
N ALA A 38 -2.39 -9.21 2.05
CA ALA A 38 -1.86 -10.45 2.65
C ALA A 38 -0.40 -10.30 3.09
N ALA A 39 0.45 -9.69 2.26
CA ALA A 39 1.86 -9.47 2.57
C ALA A 39 2.04 -8.49 3.75
N VAL A 40 1.30 -7.37 3.75
CA VAL A 40 1.31 -6.43 4.89
C VAL A 40 0.86 -7.11 6.16
N ARG A 41 -0.20 -7.92 6.11
CA ARG A 41 -0.73 -8.64 7.27
C ARG A 41 0.24 -9.68 7.80
N GLN A 42 1.02 -10.31 6.93
CA GLN A 42 2.06 -11.27 7.32
C GLN A 42 3.21 -10.61 8.07
N ASP A 43 3.71 -9.47 7.58
CA ASP A 43 4.87 -8.79 8.16
C ASP A 43 4.47 -7.90 9.36
N TRP A 44 3.27 -7.31 9.35
CA TRP A 44 2.74 -6.41 10.40
C TRP A 44 1.30 -6.78 10.78
N PRO A 45 1.10 -7.82 11.60
CA PRO A 45 -0.24 -8.36 11.91
C PRO A 45 -1.20 -7.35 12.54
N ALA A 46 -0.70 -6.39 13.32
CA ALA A 46 -1.52 -5.45 14.09
C ALA A 46 -1.80 -4.12 13.34
N VAL A 47 -1.10 -3.85 12.22
CA VAL A 47 -1.26 -2.57 11.52
C VAL A 47 -2.67 -2.42 10.93
N PRO A 48 -3.35 -1.28 11.10
CA PRO A 48 -4.64 -1.04 10.46
C PRO A 48 -4.47 -0.86 8.95
N ILE A 49 -5.23 -1.63 8.18
CA ILE A 49 -5.25 -1.57 6.72
C ILE A 49 -6.65 -1.17 6.26
N MET A 50 -6.75 0.00 5.63
CA MET A 50 -7.92 0.40 4.87
C MET A 50 -7.76 -0.05 3.43
N ALA A 51 -8.71 -0.78 2.90
CA ALA A 51 -8.73 -1.19 1.50
C ALA A 51 -9.83 -0.44 0.74
N VAL A 52 -9.51 0.12 -0.41
CA VAL A 52 -10.52 0.73 -1.27
C VAL A 52 -10.43 0.14 -2.67
N GLY A 53 -11.49 -0.52 -3.09
CA GLY A 53 -11.64 -1.01 -4.45
C GLY A 53 -12.36 0.02 -5.34
N SER A 54 -11.96 0.13 -6.60
CA SER A 54 -12.75 0.85 -7.60
C SER A 54 -14.13 0.20 -7.81
N ASN A 55 -14.22 -1.10 -7.52
CA ASN A 55 -15.43 -1.91 -7.60
C ASN A 55 -15.54 -2.88 -6.39
N SER A 56 -16.70 -3.49 -6.23
CA SER A 56 -16.98 -4.38 -5.09
C SER A 56 -16.19 -5.69 -5.10
N ALA A 57 -15.80 -6.20 -6.28
CA ALA A 57 -14.99 -7.41 -6.36
C ALA A 57 -13.61 -7.18 -5.76
N ALA A 58 -12.97 -6.05 -6.10
CA ALA A 58 -11.68 -5.64 -5.56
C ALA A 58 -11.75 -5.39 -4.05
N SER A 59 -12.74 -4.64 -3.58
CA SER A 59 -12.94 -4.37 -2.14
C SER A 59 -13.10 -5.67 -1.35
N ASN A 60 -13.94 -6.58 -1.82
CA ASN A 60 -14.19 -7.85 -1.16
C ASN A 60 -12.98 -8.78 -1.18
N ALA A 61 -12.20 -8.78 -2.26
CA ALA A 61 -10.97 -9.57 -2.33
C ALA A 61 -9.94 -9.13 -1.28
N MET A 62 -9.76 -7.82 -1.13
CA MET A 62 -8.85 -7.23 -0.15
C MET A 62 -9.35 -7.42 1.29
N LEU A 63 -10.66 -7.28 1.53
CA LEU A 63 -11.23 -7.52 2.85
C LEU A 63 -11.02 -8.96 3.33
N ARG A 64 -11.25 -9.93 2.43
CA ARG A 64 -10.99 -11.36 2.73
C ARG A 64 -9.52 -11.67 2.94
N ALA A 65 -8.61 -10.89 2.38
CA ALA A 65 -7.17 -11.05 2.60
C ALA A 65 -6.69 -10.50 3.95
N GLY A 66 -7.56 -9.83 4.72
CA GLY A 66 -7.26 -9.37 6.06
C GLY A 66 -7.18 -7.84 6.20
N ALA A 67 -7.73 -7.05 5.26
CA ALA A 67 -7.89 -5.62 5.49
C ALA A 67 -8.79 -5.39 6.71
N THR A 68 -8.46 -4.39 7.51
CA THR A 68 -9.23 -4.05 8.72
C THR A 68 -10.60 -3.49 8.35
N GLN A 69 -10.65 -2.70 7.29
CA GLN A 69 -11.85 -2.09 6.73
C GLN A 69 -11.75 -2.07 5.21
N ALA A 70 -12.89 -2.09 4.54
CA ALA A 70 -12.95 -1.93 3.10
C ALA A 70 -14.09 -0.99 2.69
N ALA A 71 -13.86 -0.23 1.62
CA ALA A 71 -14.85 0.60 0.99
C ALA A 71 -14.73 0.52 -0.54
N THR A 72 -15.70 1.06 -1.27
CA THR A 72 -15.77 0.93 -2.73
C THR A 72 -16.08 2.26 -3.37
N GLY A 73 -15.40 2.55 -4.46
CA GLY A 73 -15.73 3.63 -5.39
C GLY A 73 -14.98 4.94 -5.15
N GLU A 74 -15.24 5.89 -6.04
CA GLU A 74 -14.52 7.17 -6.16
C GLU A 74 -14.45 7.95 -4.85
N ASN A 75 -15.62 8.18 -4.23
CA ASN A 75 -15.65 9.00 -3.01
C ASN A 75 -14.90 8.32 -1.85
N ALA A 76 -14.91 6.99 -1.80
CA ALA A 76 -14.15 6.23 -0.79
C ALA A 76 -12.65 6.46 -0.96
N VAL A 77 -12.14 6.45 -2.19
CA VAL A 77 -10.73 6.78 -2.48
C VAL A 77 -10.41 8.22 -2.02
N VAL A 78 -11.24 9.19 -2.42
CA VAL A 78 -11.01 10.61 -2.06
C VAL A 78 -10.97 10.83 -0.55
N VAL A 79 -11.86 10.20 0.18
CA VAL A 79 -11.92 10.33 1.65
C VAL A 79 -10.76 9.58 2.33
N ALA A 80 -10.45 8.37 1.86
CA ALA A 80 -9.38 7.56 2.44
C ALA A 80 -8.00 8.19 2.23
N CYS A 81 -7.73 8.78 1.06
CA CYS A 81 -6.47 9.47 0.77
C CYS A 81 -6.15 10.61 1.74
N ARG A 82 -7.16 11.26 2.33
CA ARG A 82 -6.97 12.35 3.30
C ARG A 82 -6.44 11.88 4.65
N LYS A 83 -6.60 10.59 4.96
CA LYS A 83 -6.26 10.00 6.27
C LYS A 83 -5.09 9.01 6.16
N ALA A 84 -4.66 8.70 4.95
CA ALA A 84 -3.60 7.74 4.73
C ALA A 84 -2.23 8.32 5.06
N ASP A 85 -1.40 7.52 5.70
CA ASP A 85 0.04 7.78 5.88
C ASP A 85 0.86 7.14 4.76
N VAL A 86 0.41 5.99 4.29
CA VAL A 86 1.00 5.26 3.18
C VAL A 86 -0.10 4.76 2.25
N ILE A 87 0.07 4.96 0.95
CA ILE A 87 -0.82 4.44 -0.09
C ILE A 87 -0.04 3.40 -0.88
N ILE A 88 -0.60 2.20 -1.03
CA ILE A 88 0.01 1.10 -1.81
C ILE A 88 -1.00 0.63 -2.86
N GLY A 89 -0.53 0.45 -4.10
CA GLY A 89 -1.36 -0.08 -5.18
C GLY A 89 -0.62 -0.14 -6.50
N PRO A 90 -1.29 -0.59 -7.58
CA PRO A 90 -0.72 -0.55 -8.93
C PRO A 90 -0.46 0.89 -9.37
N LEU A 91 0.53 1.09 -10.23
CA LEU A 91 0.83 2.41 -10.80
C LEU A 91 -0.42 3.08 -11.41
N GLY A 92 -1.34 2.29 -11.94
CA GLY A 92 -2.58 2.78 -12.55
C GLY A 92 -3.46 3.64 -11.64
N ILE A 93 -3.32 3.56 -10.30
CA ILE A 93 -4.17 4.37 -9.40
C ILE A 93 -3.86 5.87 -9.44
N VAL A 94 -2.74 6.27 -10.02
CA VAL A 94 -2.38 7.69 -10.25
C VAL A 94 -2.58 8.12 -11.70
N LEU A 95 -3.09 7.24 -12.55
CA LEU A 95 -3.35 7.51 -13.96
C LEU A 95 -4.85 7.60 -14.20
N ALA A 96 -5.31 8.78 -14.64
CA ALA A 96 -6.71 8.98 -15.01
C ALA A 96 -7.12 8.00 -16.13
N ASP A 97 -8.33 7.45 -16.01
CA ASP A 97 -8.93 6.48 -16.93
C ASP A 97 -8.20 5.14 -17.05
N ALA A 98 -7.25 4.87 -16.18
CA ALA A 98 -6.59 3.57 -16.10
C ALA A 98 -7.58 2.45 -15.70
N MET A 99 -7.17 1.20 -15.90
CA MET A 99 -7.97 0.01 -15.59
C MET A 99 -9.32 0.01 -16.31
N LEU A 100 -9.30 0.31 -17.62
CA LEU A 100 -10.50 0.39 -18.45
C LEU A 100 -11.53 1.45 -17.97
N GLY A 101 -11.04 2.54 -17.40
CA GLY A 101 -11.87 3.62 -16.89
C GLY A 101 -12.33 3.46 -15.44
N GLU A 102 -11.90 2.39 -14.74
CA GLU A 102 -12.25 2.24 -13.32
C GLU A 102 -11.62 3.31 -12.43
N ILE A 103 -10.43 3.80 -12.80
CA ILE A 103 -9.76 4.88 -12.08
C ILE A 103 -10.19 6.22 -12.69
N THR A 104 -11.10 6.89 -12.04
CA THR A 104 -11.56 8.21 -12.50
C THR A 104 -10.48 9.27 -12.36
N PRO A 105 -10.50 10.37 -13.13
CA PRO A 105 -9.59 11.50 -12.95
C PRO A 105 -9.55 12.01 -11.51
N LYS A 106 -10.69 12.01 -10.82
CA LYS A 106 -10.79 12.46 -9.44
C LYS A 106 -10.13 11.50 -8.45
N MET A 107 -10.19 10.20 -8.70
CA MET A 107 -9.46 9.20 -7.92
C MET A 107 -7.95 9.39 -8.10
N ALA A 108 -7.48 9.49 -9.35
CA ALA A 108 -6.06 9.71 -9.65
C ALA A 108 -5.54 11.01 -9.04
N GLU A 109 -6.30 12.08 -9.11
CA GLU A 109 -6.00 13.37 -8.47
C GLU A 109 -5.91 13.24 -6.96
N ALA A 110 -6.85 12.56 -6.31
CA ALA A 110 -6.86 12.39 -4.87
C ALA A 110 -5.62 11.62 -4.37
N VAL A 111 -5.22 10.57 -5.07
CA VAL A 111 -3.99 9.81 -4.77
C VAL A 111 -2.76 10.68 -5.02
N GLY A 112 -2.71 11.39 -6.15
CA GLY A 112 -1.58 12.23 -6.54
C GLY A 112 -1.33 13.41 -5.59
N ARG A 113 -2.40 14.00 -5.05
CA ARG A 113 -2.35 15.14 -4.11
C ARG A 113 -2.21 14.76 -2.64
N SER A 114 -2.34 13.48 -2.32
CA SER A 114 -2.21 13.03 -0.93
C SER A 114 -0.80 13.29 -0.40
N ASP A 115 -0.70 13.71 0.86
CA ASP A 115 0.57 13.83 1.59
C ASP A 115 1.17 12.47 1.99
N ALA A 116 0.41 11.38 1.79
CA ALA A 116 0.86 10.03 2.06
C ALA A 116 2.06 9.62 1.19
N VAL A 117 2.93 8.81 1.74
CA VAL A 117 3.96 8.14 0.93
C VAL A 117 3.28 7.14 0.00
N ARG A 118 3.55 7.22 -1.29
CA ARG A 118 2.98 6.35 -2.32
C ARG A 118 3.97 5.27 -2.71
N ILE A 119 3.58 4.01 -2.54
CA ILE A 119 4.33 2.83 -3.00
C ILE A 119 3.56 2.27 -4.19
N LEU A 120 4.02 2.58 -5.38
CA LEU A 120 3.34 2.24 -6.63
C LEU A 120 4.02 1.05 -7.30
N ILE A 121 3.25 -0.01 -7.52
CA ILE A 121 3.73 -1.24 -8.15
C ILE A 121 3.59 -1.09 -9.68
N PRO A 122 4.69 -1.17 -10.43
CA PRO A 122 4.69 -0.99 -11.88
C PRO A 122 4.18 -2.25 -12.58
N VAL A 123 2.89 -2.41 -12.65
CA VAL A 123 2.22 -3.47 -13.44
C VAL A 123 1.76 -2.89 -14.78
N ASN A 124 2.10 -3.57 -15.88
CA ASN A 124 1.97 -3.10 -17.26
C ASN A 124 0.53 -3.29 -17.81
N PHE A 125 -0.49 -2.76 -17.13
CA PHE A 125 -1.87 -2.93 -17.58
C PHE A 125 -2.53 -1.72 -18.27
N CYS A 126 -1.79 -0.61 -18.50
CA CYS A 126 -2.42 0.63 -18.98
C CYS A 126 -1.59 1.35 -20.05
N ASN A 127 -1.05 0.64 -21.04
CA ASN A 127 -0.20 1.26 -22.08
C ASN A 127 0.89 2.19 -21.52
N THR A 128 1.35 1.93 -20.31
CA THR A 128 2.33 2.74 -19.61
C THR A 128 3.59 1.92 -19.37
N LEU A 129 4.70 2.40 -19.88
CA LEU A 129 6.02 1.83 -19.65
C LEU A 129 6.78 2.71 -18.67
N VAL A 130 7.37 2.10 -17.66
CA VAL A 130 8.23 2.80 -16.70
C VAL A 130 9.68 2.54 -17.10
N ALA A 131 10.35 3.58 -17.60
CA ALA A 131 11.74 3.47 -18.03
C ALA A 131 12.65 3.07 -16.87
N GLY A 132 13.56 2.13 -17.12
CA GLY A 132 14.50 1.66 -16.11
C GLY A 132 13.95 0.59 -15.16
N VAL A 133 12.67 0.22 -15.27
CA VAL A 133 12.08 -0.87 -14.49
C VAL A 133 11.99 -2.11 -15.38
N PRO A 134 12.76 -3.17 -15.11
CA PRO A 134 12.67 -4.42 -15.86
C PRO A 134 11.36 -5.16 -15.53
N ASP A 135 10.91 -5.99 -16.45
CA ASP A 135 9.83 -6.94 -16.19
C ASP A 135 10.23 -7.90 -15.06
N ARG A 136 9.37 -7.98 -14.05
CA ARG A 136 9.57 -8.84 -12.88
C ARG A 136 8.30 -9.61 -12.55
N PRO A 137 8.44 -10.82 -11.99
CA PRO A 137 7.29 -11.57 -11.48
C PRO A 137 6.56 -10.76 -10.39
N MET A 138 5.23 -10.88 -10.35
CA MET A 138 4.38 -10.19 -9.37
C MET A 138 4.84 -10.41 -7.93
N SER A 139 5.25 -11.63 -7.59
CA SER A 139 5.78 -11.94 -6.25
C SER A 139 6.98 -11.08 -5.87
N GLN A 140 7.87 -10.82 -6.81
CA GLN A 140 9.04 -9.99 -6.56
C GLN A 140 8.68 -8.51 -6.43
N LEU A 141 7.74 -8.02 -7.26
CA LEU A 141 7.24 -6.64 -7.14
C LEU A 141 6.56 -6.39 -5.79
N ILE A 142 5.84 -7.38 -5.25
CA ILE A 142 5.25 -7.30 -3.92
C ILE A 142 6.33 -7.30 -2.84
N GLN A 143 7.37 -8.13 -2.96
CA GLN A 143 8.50 -8.12 -2.02
C GLN A 143 9.23 -6.76 -2.02
N ASP A 144 9.44 -6.17 -3.20
CA ASP A 144 10.05 -4.84 -3.33
C ASP A 144 9.16 -3.75 -2.69
N ALA A 145 7.83 -3.87 -2.84
CA ALA A 145 6.89 -2.97 -2.17
C ALA A 145 6.92 -3.12 -0.65
N MET A 146 7.04 -4.35 -0.12
CA MET A 146 7.18 -4.59 1.32
C MET A 146 8.52 -4.07 1.86
N ALA A 147 9.61 -4.19 1.10
CA ALA A 147 10.90 -3.59 1.44
C ALA A 147 10.80 -2.05 1.49
N SER A 148 10.09 -1.45 0.53
CA SER A 148 9.84 0.00 0.52
C SER A 148 9.00 0.44 1.72
N LEU A 149 7.96 -0.32 2.07
CA LEU A 149 7.13 -0.06 3.24
C LEU A 149 7.96 -0.11 4.52
N ARG A 150 8.80 -1.14 4.68
CA ARG A 150 9.70 -1.28 5.83
C ARG A 150 10.60 -0.05 5.98
N HIS A 151 11.21 0.42 4.91
CA HIS A 151 12.05 1.61 4.93
C HIS A 151 11.28 2.89 5.34
N VAL A 152 10.02 3.04 4.89
CA VAL A 152 9.15 4.15 5.31
C VAL A 152 8.87 4.10 6.82
N LEU A 153 8.60 2.90 7.34
CA LEU A 153 8.33 2.69 8.77
C LEU A 153 9.58 3.00 9.63
N GLU A 154 10.75 2.55 9.19
CA GLU A 154 12.04 2.83 9.86
C GLU A 154 12.31 4.32 9.98
N LYS A 155 12.18 5.06 8.88
CA LYS A 155 12.41 6.52 8.88
C LYS A 155 11.46 7.30 9.77
N ARG A 156 10.21 6.83 9.91
CA ARG A 156 9.24 7.50 10.79
C ARG A 156 9.53 7.22 12.25
N GLY A 157 9.96 6.02 12.62
CA GLY A 157 10.41 5.70 13.97
C GLY A 157 11.61 6.54 14.42
N GLU A 158 12.58 6.76 13.53
CA GLU A 158 13.75 7.62 13.84
C GLU A 158 13.35 9.10 14.02
N ALA A 159 12.33 9.58 13.32
CA ALA A 159 11.86 10.97 13.44
C ALA A 159 11.08 11.22 14.74
N GLY A 160 10.44 10.20 15.30
CA GLY A 160 9.72 10.30 16.59
C GLY A 160 10.64 10.41 17.80
N ASP A 161 11.83 9.82 17.74
CA ASP A 161 12.80 9.81 18.85
C ASP A 161 13.55 11.13 19.04
N VAL A 162 13.46 12.07 18.08
CA VAL A 162 14.20 13.37 18.13
C VAL A 162 13.39 14.49 18.83
N GLN A 163 12.13 14.24 19.17
CA GLN A 163 11.24 15.26 19.77
C GLN A 163 10.89 15.00 21.26
N GLN A 164 11.69 14.22 21.97
CA GLN A 164 11.57 14.07 23.44
C GLN A 164 12.72 14.73 24.18
#